data_823b037b370b6fc1669f07312b4e5f5c
#
_entry.id   823b037b370b6fc1669f07312b4e5f5c
#
_cell.length_a   1.000
_cell.length_b   1.000
_cell.length_c   1.000
_cell.angle_alpha   90.00
_cell.angle_beta   90.00
_cell.angle_gamma   90.00
#
_symmetry.space_group_name_H-M   'P 1'
#
loop_
_entity.id
_entity.type
_entity.pdbx_description
1 polymer ?
#
loop_
_entity_poly.entity_id
_entity_poly.type
_entity_poly.pdbx_seq_one_letter_code
_entity_poly.pdbx_strand_id
1 'polypeptide(L)'
;MKKILVPTDFSNNSKHALKVAAALAEKVKGRMEILHTNTAVAYAPPLPDYYVPEAYDMTEYYENAAEELYNLKQELAGSGKFEHVKMETVVEEGFLYSTVRRIAEEDRADLIVMGTKGATGATEFFVGSNTEKVIRTSPCPVLAVPENSGEFELKTVVVPTTLRKGQEIVFQMVAQLQKYFPFEVKVLYLNNPAGFDTNEEIEKTAHEFAEKAGLKKVKSFSSGNTFNEENSILQFAVREGADLIVMGTHQRQGLSHLLFGSLTEDTANHSDIPVLSVPL
;
A
#
# COMPACT_ATOMS: atom_id res chain seq x y z
N MET A 1 5.36 -6.41 -12.34
CA MET A 1 5.66 -6.23 -10.90
C MET A 1 6.90 -7.05 -10.61
N LYS A 2 8.08 -6.42 -10.57
CA LYS A 2 9.37 -7.11 -10.40
C LYS A 2 10.23 -6.53 -9.29
N LYS A 3 10.05 -5.24 -8.94
CA LYS A 3 10.77 -4.59 -7.85
C LYS A 3 9.77 -4.10 -6.79
N ILE A 4 9.90 -4.62 -5.57
CA ILE A 4 9.06 -4.29 -4.42
C ILE A 4 9.93 -3.56 -3.40
N LEU A 5 9.55 -2.32 -3.06
CA LEU A 5 10.19 -1.53 -2.01
C LEU A 5 9.43 -1.73 -0.70
N VAL A 6 10.14 -2.04 0.38
CA VAL A 6 9.53 -2.36 1.68
C VAL A 6 10.19 -1.55 2.78
N PRO A 7 9.63 -0.41 3.18
CA PRO A 7 10.12 0.33 4.32
C PRO A 7 9.83 -0.42 5.63
N THR A 8 10.79 -0.38 6.56
CA THR A 8 10.69 -1.01 7.88
C THR A 8 11.17 -0.09 8.99
N ASP A 9 10.48 -0.11 10.12
CA ASP A 9 10.86 0.48 11.40
C ASP A 9 11.16 -0.60 12.46
N PHE A 10 11.34 -1.84 12.00
CA PHE A 10 11.57 -3.04 12.81
C PHE A 10 10.41 -3.46 13.71
N SER A 11 9.28 -2.76 13.69
CA SER A 11 8.06 -3.13 14.40
C SER A 11 7.48 -4.46 13.92
N ASN A 12 6.65 -5.10 14.73
CA ASN A 12 5.96 -6.34 14.34
C ASN A 12 5.10 -6.14 13.09
N ASN A 13 4.47 -4.97 12.96
CA ASN A 13 3.66 -4.66 11.79
C ASN A 13 4.50 -4.52 10.52
N SER A 14 5.65 -3.83 10.57
CA SER A 14 6.55 -3.76 9.42
C SER A 14 7.17 -5.13 9.08
N LYS A 15 7.45 -5.97 10.08
CA LYS A 15 7.88 -7.37 9.87
C LYS A 15 6.79 -8.22 9.21
N HIS A 16 5.52 -7.99 9.56
CA HIS A 16 4.41 -8.64 8.87
C HIS A 16 4.31 -8.19 7.40
N ALA A 17 4.41 -6.89 7.15
CA ALA A 17 4.44 -6.35 5.79
C ALA A 17 5.61 -6.92 4.95
N LEU A 18 6.79 -7.13 5.54
CA LEU A 18 7.91 -7.81 4.90
C LEU A 18 7.59 -9.24 4.48
N LYS A 19 6.87 -10.01 5.32
CA LYS A 19 6.42 -11.39 4.98
C LYS A 19 5.43 -11.38 3.82
N VAL A 20 4.49 -10.43 3.81
CA VAL A 20 3.54 -10.23 2.69
C VAL A 20 4.29 -9.88 1.40
N ALA A 21 5.25 -8.94 1.46
CA ALA A 21 6.07 -8.56 0.32
C ALA A 21 6.89 -9.73 -0.22
N ALA A 22 7.46 -10.57 0.66
CA ALA A 22 8.20 -11.75 0.26
C ALA A 22 7.31 -12.80 -0.44
N ALA A 23 6.09 -13.02 0.08
CA ALA A 23 5.11 -13.91 -0.57
C ALA A 23 4.69 -13.40 -1.96
N LEU A 24 4.51 -12.09 -2.11
CA LEU A 24 4.27 -11.46 -3.42
C LEU A 24 5.47 -11.62 -4.35
N ALA A 25 6.69 -11.29 -3.87
CA ALA A 25 7.91 -11.38 -4.65
C ALA A 25 8.16 -12.80 -5.18
N GLU A 26 7.94 -13.82 -4.34
CA GLU A 26 8.06 -15.23 -4.72
C GLU A 26 7.09 -15.58 -5.86
N LYS A 27 5.81 -15.19 -5.74
CA LYS A 27 4.77 -15.46 -6.75
C LYS A 27 5.04 -14.78 -8.08
N VAL A 28 5.49 -13.53 -8.05
CA VAL A 28 5.74 -12.75 -9.28
C VAL A 28 7.16 -12.93 -9.83
N LYS A 29 8.01 -13.73 -9.15
CA LYS A 29 9.44 -13.87 -9.42
C LYS A 29 10.14 -12.52 -9.47
N GLY A 30 9.86 -11.70 -8.44
CA GLY A 30 10.37 -10.35 -8.26
C GLY A 30 11.57 -10.33 -7.30
N ARG A 31 12.00 -9.10 -6.99
CA ARG A 31 13.02 -8.80 -5.99
C ARG A 31 12.48 -7.81 -4.97
N MET A 32 13.05 -7.81 -3.78
CA MET A 32 12.71 -6.89 -2.71
C MET A 32 13.87 -5.98 -2.38
N GLU A 33 13.57 -4.74 -2.05
CA GLU A 33 14.47 -3.80 -1.43
C GLU A 33 13.88 -3.39 -0.08
N ILE A 34 14.58 -3.73 1.00
CA ILE A 34 14.18 -3.46 2.37
C ILE A 34 14.87 -2.17 2.80
N LEU A 35 14.08 -1.14 3.08
CA LEU A 35 14.54 0.20 3.40
C LEU A 35 14.31 0.51 4.88
N HIS A 36 15.35 0.94 5.58
CA HIS A 36 15.23 1.62 6.87
C HIS A 36 15.64 3.08 6.73
N THR A 37 14.91 4.00 7.38
CA THR A 37 15.22 5.43 7.35
C THR A 37 15.50 5.98 8.74
N ASN A 38 16.62 6.70 8.87
CA ASN A 38 16.95 7.46 10.07
C ASN A 38 16.42 8.90 9.95
N THR A 39 15.49 9.27 10.84
CA THR A 39 14.93 10.62 10.88
C THR A 39 15.62 11.54 11.89
N ALA A 40 16.57 11.06 12.70
CA ALA A 40 17.18 11.85 13.77
C ALA A 40 17.87 13.12 13.23
N VAL A 41 18.54 13.00 12.08
CA VAL A 41 19.21 14.15 11.44
C VAL A 41 18.22 15.18 10.89
N ALA A 42 17.06 14.72 10.44
CA ALA A 42 16.02 15.59 9.84
C ALA A 42 15.33 16.50 10.87
N TYR A 43 15.39 16.15 12.16
CA TYR A 43 14.81 16.92 13.27
C TYR A 43 15.87 17.72 14.04
N ALA A 44 17.16 17.68 13.65
CA ALA A 44 18.18 18.47 14.32
C ALA A 44 17.82 19.97 14.19
N PRO A 45 17.65 20.72 15.31
CA PRO A 45 17.42 22.14 15.23
C PRO A 45 18.63 22.84 14.59
N PRO A 46 18.44 23.95 13.86
CA PRO A 46 19.57 24.74 13.38
C PRO A 46 20.40 25.19 14.60
N LEU A 47 21.63 24.72 14.67
CA LEU A 47 22.53 25.06 15.77
C LEU A 47 23.11 26.45 15.53
N PRO A 48 23.33 27.23 16.60
CA PRO A 48 24.03 28.51 16.47
C PRO A 48 25.42 28.31 15.85
N ASP A 49 25.89 29.23 15.01
CA ASP A 49 27.15 29.14 14.25
C ASP A 49 28.42 28.90 15.10
N TYR A 50 28.32 29.10 16.41
CA TYR A 50 29.44 28.90 17.36
C TYR A 50 29.37 27.54 18.12
N TYR A 51 28.30 26.75 17.90
CA TYR A 51 28.18 25.44 18.51
C TYR A 51 28.49 24.38 17.47
N VAL A 52 29.72 23.88 17.48
CA VAL A 52 30.07 22.64 16.78
C VAL A 52 29.79 21.51 17.79
N PRO A 53 28.68 20.78 17.69
CA PRO A 53 28.54 19.56 18.48
C PRO A 53 29.75 18.68 18.12
N GLU A 54 30.35 18.02 19.09
CA GLU A 54 31.09 16.79 18.81
C GLU A 54 30.16 16.00 17.88
N ALA A 55 30.60 15.77 16.64
CA ALA A 55 29.77 15.15 15.61
C ALA A 55 29.15 13.91 16.24
N TYR A 56 27.80 13.89 16.35
CA TYR A 56 27.13 12.68 16.81
C TYR A 56 27.68 11.55 15.96
N ASP A 57 28.42 10.65 16.57
CA ASP A 57 28.95 9.51 15.84
C ASP A 57 27.78 8.61 15.50
N MET A 58 27.25 8.81 14.31
CA MET A 58 26.13 8.04 13.79
C MET A 58 26.54 6.65 13.33
N THR A 59 27.86 6.33 13.39
CA THR A 59 28.41 5.06 12.91
C THR A 59 27.73 3.88 13.62
N GLU A 60 27.65 3.92 14.95
CA GLU A 60 26.98 2.88 15.74
C GLU A 60 25.50 2.70 15.35
N TYR A 61 24.81 3.80 15.08
CA TYR A 61 23.40 3.72 14.64
C TYR A 61 23.27 3.01 13.29
N TYR A 62 24.13 3.37 12.33
CA TYR A 62 24.09 2.73 11.00
C TYR A 62 24.49 1.26 11.05
N GLU A 63 25.50 0.93 11.87
CA GLU A 63 25.93 -0.46 12.10
C GLU A 63 24.79 -1.28 12.70
N ASN A 64 24.12 -0.78 13.74
CA ASN A 64 22.99 -1.44 14.38
C ASN A 64 21.82 -1.62 13.42
N ALA A 65 21.44 -0.58 12.65
CA ALA A 65 20.35 -0.67 11.67
C ALA A 65 20.68 -1.66 10.54
N ALA A 66 21.93 -1.66 10.07
CA ALA A 66 22.38 -2.60 9.04
C ALA A 66 22.37 -4.05 9.55
N GLU A 67 22.79 -4.27 10.81
CA GLU A 67 22.72 -5.58 11.46
C GLU A 67 21.27 -6.06 11.62
N GLU A 68 20.36 -5.20 12.08
CA GLU A 68 18.95 -5.56 12.19
C GLU A 68 18.33 -5.90 10.82
N LEU A 69 18.62 -5.13 9.78
CA LEU A 69 18.19 -5.43 8.41
C LEU A 69 18.75 -6.77 7.91
N TYR A 70 20.03 -7.03 8.20
CA TYR A 70 20.66 -8.31 7.86
C TYR A 70 19.95 -9.47 8.56
N ASN A 71 19.67 -9.33 9.85
CA ASN A 71 18.98 -10.36 10.63
C ASN A 71 17.55 -10.61 10.10
N LEU A 72 16.79 -9.56 9.76
CA LEU A 72 15.48 -9.69 9.12
C LEU A 72 15.54 -10.43 7.79
N LYS A 73 16.52 -10.10 6.96
CA LYS A 73 16.75 -10.78 5.68
C LYS A 73 17.08 -12.26 5.89
N GLN A 74 17.90 -12.60 6.88
CA GLN A 74 18.25 -13.98 7.21
C GLN A 74 17.04 -14.75 7.76
N GLU A 75 16.21 -14.13 8.59
CA GLU A 75 14.96 -14.73 9.10
C GLU A 75 14.00 -15.08 7.94
N LEU A 76 13.81 -14.17 6.99
CA LEU A 76 12.96 -14.40 5.82
C LEU A 76 13.52 -15.52 4.93
N ALA A 77 14.80 -15.47 4.60
CA ALA A 77 15.46 -16.47 3.76
C ALA A 77 15.49 -17.85 4.44
N GLY A 78 15.79 -17.89 5.74
CA GLY A 78 15.85 -19.13 6.52
C GLY A 78 14.50 -19.81 6.79
N SER A 79 13.40 -19.15 6.46
CA SER A 79 12.05 -19.72 6.59
C SER A 79 11.76 -20.89 5.63
N GLY A 80 12.61 -21.10 4.63
CA GLY A 80 12.40 -22.09 3.56
C GLY A 80 11.28 -21.73 2.57
N LYS A 81 10.56 -20.63 2.82
CA LYS A 81 9.44 -20.19 1.96
C LYS A 81 9.86 -19.21 0.86
N PHE A 82 10.97 -18.48 1.07
CA PHE A 82 11.37 -17.33 0.23
C PHE A 82 12.84 -17.39 -0.22
N GLU A 83 13.38 -18.58 -0.35
CA GLU A 83 14.80 -18.80 -0.71
C GLU A 83 15.18 -18.21 -2.08
N HIS A 84 14.23 -18.10 -2.99
CA HIS A 84 14.46 -17.60 -4.35
C HIS A 84 14.22 -16.10 -4.49
N VAL A 85 13.74 -15.43 -3.44
CA VAL A 85 13.52 -13.98 -3.48
C VAL A 85 14.84 -13.25 -3.30
N LYS A 86 15.25 -12.51 -4.33
CA LYS A 86 16.42 -11.63 -4.20
C LYS A 86 16.06 -10.46 -3.30
N MET A 87 16.76 -10.33 -2.16
CA MET A 87 16.54 -9.25 -1.18
C MET A 87 17.79 -8.39 -1.08
N GLU A 88 17.63 -7.09 -1.19
CA GLU A 88 18.63 -6.06 -0.94
C GLU A 88 18.21 -5.23 0.27
N THR A 89 19.15 -4.69 1.02
CA THR A 89 18.89 -3.88 2.22
C THR A 89 19.58 -2.54 2.08
N VAL A 90 18.87 -1.47 2.46
CA VAL A 90 19.35 -0.08 2.37
C VAL A 90 19.00 0.67 3.64
N VAL A 91 19.95 1.43 4.18
CA VAL A 91 19.76 2.40 5.25
C VAL A 91 19.93 3.80 4.66
N GLU A 92 18.98 4.67 4.87
CA GLU A 92 18.97 6.04 4.32
C GLU A 92 18.67 7.08 5.41
N GLU A 93 19.13 8.30 5.19
CA GLU A 93 18.78 9.44 6.05
C GLU A 93 17.57 10.19 5.50
N GLY A 94 16.73 10.70 6.40
CA GLY A 94 15.65 11.60 6.04
C GLY A 94 14.26 11.13 6.45
N PHE A 95 13.27 11.90 6.07
CA PHE A 95 11.88 11.55 6.33
C PHE A 95 11.44 10.37 5.47
N LEU A 96 10.82 9.38 6.08
CA LEU A 96 10.42 8.14 5.41
C LEU A 96 9.69 8.39 4.09
N TYR A 97 8.63 9.23 4.10
CA TYR A 97 7.80 9.45 2.91
C TYR A 97 8.56 10.07 1.72
N SER A 98 9.51 11.00 1.99
CA SER A 98 10.32 11.62 0.94
C SER A 98 11.39 10.66 0.41
N THR A 99 11.99 9.88 1.30
CA THR A 99 13.00 8.88 0.94
C THR A 99 12.39 7.73 0.13
N VAL A 100 11.24 7.21 0.60
CA VAL A 100 10.48 6.17 -0.13
C VAL A 100 10.09 6.65 -1.53
N ARG A 101 9.58 7.90 -1.64
CA ARG A 101 9.22 8.48 -2.94
C ARG A 101 10.44 8.56 -3.86
N ARG A 102 11.55 9.13 -3.37
CA ARG A 102 12.79 9.27 -4.14
C ARG A 102 13.29 7.93 -4.65
N ILE A 103 13.43 6.93 -3.77
CA ILE A 103 13.92 5.59 -4.15
C ILE A 103 12.93 4.92 -5.13
N ALA A 104 11.62 5.06 -4.89
CA ALA A 104 10.62 4.49 -5.79
C ALA A 104 10.69 5.10 -7.20
N GLU A 105 11.00 6.39 -7.34
CA GLU A 105 11.20 7.07 -8.61
C GLU A 105 12.53 6.66 -9.28
N GLU A 106 13.66 6.77 -8.56
CA GLU A 106 15.01 6.49 -9.06
C GLU A 106 15.16 5.03 -9.52
N ASP A 107 14.67 4.12 -8.71
CA ASP A 107 14.81 2.68 -8.91
C ASP A 107 13.64 2.02 -9.63
N ARG A 108 12.65 2.82 -10.00
CA ARG A 108 11.44 2.38 -10.69
C ARG A 108 10.78 1.19 -9.97
N ALA A 109 10.45 1.40 -8.70
CA ALA A 109 9.70 0.40 -7.95
C ALA A 109 8.32 0.18 -8.58
N ASP A 110 7.92 -1.08 -8.69
CA ASP A 110 6.60 -1.45 -9.22
C ASP A 110 5.51 -1.46 -8.14
N LEU A 111 5.94 -1.60 -6.87
CA LEU A 111 5.06 -1.68 -5.70
C LEU A 111 5.83 -1.27 -4.45
N ILE A 112 5.17 -0.53 -3.57
CA ILE A 112 5.61 -0.34 -2.18
C ILE A 112 4.71 -1.20 -1.30
N VAL A 113 5.30 -1.92 -0.32
CA VAL A 113 4.54 -2.69 0.68
C VAL A 113 4.94 -2.19 2.05
N MET A 114 3.99 -1.76 2.86
CA MET A 114 4.29 -1.25 4.19
C MET A 114 3.16 -1.54 5.19
N GLY A 115 3.53 -1.61 6.48
CA GLY A 115 2.56 -1.78 7.55
C GLY A 115 1.72 -0.51 7.77
N THR A 116 0.49 -0.66 8.22
CA THR A 116 -0.41 0.48 8.51
C THR A 116 -0.11 1.17 9.84
N LYS A 117 0.51 0.47 10.81
CA LYS A 117 0.90 1.02 12.12
C LYS A 117 2.42 0.95 12.28
N GLY A 118 3.03 1.94 12.90
CA GLY A 118 4.46 1.98 13.18
C GLY A 118 4.79 1.64 14.63
N ALA A 119 6.10 1.68 14.96
CA ALA A 119 6.64 1.36 16.28
C ALA A 119 6.07 2.20 17.44
N THR A 120 5.51 3.36 17.17
CA THR A 120 4.97 4.27 18.22
C THR A 120 3.64 3.82 18.80
N GLY A 121 3.02 2.73 18.29
CA GLY A 121 1.90 2.04 18.93
C GLY A 121 0.77 2.96 19.40
N ALA A 122 0.44 4.03 18.68
CA ALA A 122 -0.65 4.92 19.08
C ALA A 122 -1.93 4.10 19.22
N THR A 123 -2.41 4.07 20.44
CA THR A 123 -3.64 3.43 20.86
C THR A 123 -4.80 3.96 20.02
N GLU A 124 -5.55 3.03 19.42
CA GLU A 124 -6.85 3.22 18.78
C GLU A 124 -6.89 4.00 17.46
N PHE A 125 -7.11 3.28 16.34
CA PHE A 125 -7.64 3.75 15.05
C PHE A 125 -6.82 4.72 14.19
N PHE A 126 -5.50 4.85 14.36
CA PHE A 126 -4.70 5.65 13.43
C PHE A 126 -3.64 4.81 12.69
N VAL A 127 -3.73 4.80 11.37
CA VAL A 127 -2.58 4.47 10.52
C VAL A 127 -1.46 5.46 10.86
N GLY A 128 -0.23 4.98 10.89
CA GLY A 128 0.92 5.86 11.07
C GLY A 128 0.91 6.94 9.99
N SER A 129 1.10 8.18 10.40
CA SER A 129 1.15 9.35 9.51
C SER A 129 2.10 9.17 8.32
N ASN A 130 2.99 8.19 8.37
CA ASN A 130 3.92 7.83 7.31
C ASN A 130 3.24 7.05 6.19
N THR A 131 2.37 6.06 6.49
CA THR A 131 1.67 5.27 5.47
C THR A 131 0.72 6.16 4.68
N GLU A 132 -0.02 7.02 5.34
CA GLU A 132 -0.89 8.02 4.71
C GLU A 132 -0.10 8.93 3.75
N LYS A 133 1.04 9.48 4.21
CA LYS A 133 1.90 10.33 3.37
C LYS A 133 2.47 9.56 2.18
N VAL A 134 2.87 8.29 2.37
CA VAL A 134 3.38 7.45 1.26
C VAL A 134 2.27 7.17 0.25
N ILE A 135 1.06 6.77 0.67
CA ILE A 135 -0.09 6.56 -0.23
C ILE A 135 -0.36 7.82 -1.07
N ARG A 136 -0.30 9.00 -0.44
CA ARG A 136 -0.57 10.29 -1.09
C ARG A 136 0.49 10.73 -2.09
N THR A 137 1.75 10.33 -1.88
CA THR A 137 2.90 10.90 -2.64
C THR A 137 3.64 9.89 -3.49
N SER A 138 3.31 8.60 -3.38
CA SER A 138 4.04 7.54 -4.08
C SER A 138 3.81 7.57 -5.60
N PRO A 139 4.87 7.41 -6.42
CA PRO A 139 4.76 7.33 -7.87
C PRO A 139 4.24 5.98 -8.37
N CYS A 140 4.14 4.99 -7.51
CA CYS A 140 3.70 3.63 -7.83
C CYS A 140 2.68 3.13 -6.80
N PRO A 141 1.98 2.01 -7.04
CA PRO A 141 1.03 1.43 -6.11
C PRO A 141 1.62 1.16 -4.72
N VAL A 142 0.80 1.34 -3.68
CA VAL A 142 1.16 1.10 -2.27
C VAL A 142 0.21 0.09 -1.67
N LEU A 143 0.74 -1.04 -1.21
CA LEU A 143 0.02 -2.03 -0.44
C LEU A 143 0.20 -1.74 1.06
N ALA A 144 -0.86 -1.25 1.68
CA ALA A 144 -0.95 -1.05 3.12
C ALA A 144 -1.42 -2.35 3.78
N VAL A 145 -0.60 -2.89 4.69
CA VAL A 145 -0.80 -4.20 5.33
C VAL A 145 -1.12 -4.02 6.80
N PRO A 146 -2.34 -4.36 7.25
CA PRO A 146 -2.70 -4.36 8.66
C PRO A 146 -1.95 -5.45 9.45
N GLU A 147 -1.69 -5.20 10.72
CA GLU A 147 -0.94 -6.12 11.59
C GLU A 147 -1.59 -7.52 11.70
N ASN A 148 -2.92 -7.55 11.68
CA ASN A 148 -3.70 -8.78 11.90
C ASN A 148 -4.20 -9.44 10.62
N SER A 149 -3.70 -9.07 9.46
CA SER A 149 -4.23 -9.54 8.17
C SER A 149 -3.88 -11.00 7.80
N GLY A 150 -3.31 -11.79 8.70
CA GLY A 150 -3.03 -13.22 8.45
C GLY A 150 -2.00 -13.50 7.34
N GLU A 151 -1.97 -14.76 6.85
CA GLU A 151 -1.14 -15.10 5.68
C GLU A 151 -1.73 -14.49 4.41
N PHE A 152 -0.86 -13.97 3.52
CA PHE A 152 -1.30 -13.32 2.31
C PHE A 152 -1.75 -14.34 1.26
N GLU A 153 -3.05 -14.53 1.18
CA GLU A 153 -3.72 -15.30 0.13
C GLU A 153 -4.75 -14.41 -0.56
N LEU A 154 -4.94 -14.59 -1.87
CA LEU A 154 -5.94 -13.84 -2.63
C LEU A 154 -6.96 -14.81 -3.24
N LYS A 155 -8.18 -14.80 -2.73
CA LYS A 155 -9.36 -15.54 -3.23
C LYS A 155 -10.46 -14.58 -3.69
N THR A 156 -10.61 -13.47 -2.97
CA THR A 156 -11.61 -12.43 -3.26
C THR A 156 -10.97 -11.05 -3.19
N VAL A 157 -11.07 -10.29 -4.27
CA VAL A 157 -10.59 -8.91 -4.37
C VAL A 157 -11.76 -7.97 -4.57
N VAL A 158 -11.90 -6.97 -3.69
CA VAL A 158 -12.93 -5.94 -3.79
C VAL A 158 -12.34 -4.69 -4.46
N VAL A 159 -13.05 -4.14 -5.44
CA VAL A 159 -12.66 -2.93 -6.18
C VAL A 159 -13.77 -1.87 -6.02
N PRO A 160 -13.69 -1.01 -5.00
CA PRO A 160 -14.57 0.15 -4.90
C PRO A 160 -14.24 1.15 -6.01
N THR A 161 -15.28 1.64 -6.70
CA THR A 161 -15.07 2.50 -7.86
C THR A 161 -16.33 3.32 -8.16
N THR A 162 -16.13 4.47 -8.79
CA THR A 162 -17.21 5.25 -9.41
C THR A 162 -17.29 5.03 -10.93
N LEU A 163 -16.48 4.10 -11.48
CA LEU A 163 -16.41 3.77 -12.90
C LEU A 163 -16.19 5.01 -13.81
N ARG A 164 -15.53 6.04 -13.29
CA ARG A 164 -15.18 7.24 -14.06
C ARG A 164 -13.92 7.06 -14.87
N LYS A 165 -13.78 7.87 -15.90
CA LYS A 165 -12.55 7.95 -16.71
C LYS A 165 -11.32 8.17 -15.81
N GLY A 166 -10.24 7.41 -16.08
CA GLY A 166 -9.01 7.40 -15.30
C GLY A 166 -8.91 6.22 -14.34
N GLN A 167 -10.03 5.61 -13.96
CA GLN A 167 -10.01 4.43 -13.08
C GLN A 167 -9.70 3.10 -13.79
N GLU A 168 -9.52 3.13 -15.11
CA GLU A 168 -9.08 1.97 -15.90
C GLU A 168 -7.76 1.40 -15.39
N ILE A 169 -6.89 2.25 -14.86
CA ILE A 169 -5.58 1.84 -14.32
C ILE A 169 -5.71 0.91 -13.11
N VAL A 170 -6.76 1.10 -12.29
CA VAL A 170 -7.08 0.24 -11.15
C VAL A 170 -7.40 -1.17 -11.64
N PHE A 171 -8.28 -1.28 -12.66
CA PHE A 171 -8.64 -2.55 -13.26
C PHE A 171 -7.45 -3.24 -13.93
N GLN A 172 -6.56 -2.48 -14.58
CA GLN A 172 -5.31 -3.00 -15.14
C GLN A 172 -4.39 -3.56 -14.05
N MET A 173 -4.29 -2.88 -12.89
CA MET A 173 -3.51 -3.36 -11.75
C MET A 173 -4.08 -4.67 -11.19
N VAL A 174 -5.39 -4.75 -11.03
CA VAL A 174 -6.08 -5.98 -10.59
C VAL A 174 -5.84 -7.11 -11.60
N ALA A 175 -5.91 -6.83 -12.91
CA ALA A 175 -5.61 -7.81 -13.95
C ALA A 175 -4.15 -8.29 -13.93
N GLN A 176 -3.21 -7.41 -13.58
CA GLN A 176 -1.81 -7.83 -13.39
C GLN A 176 -1.67 -8.79 -12.21
N LEU A 177 -2.36 -8.54 -11.10
CA LEU A 177 -2.37 -9.46 -9.96
C LEU A 177 -3.04 -10.78 -10.31
N GLN A 178 -4.13 -10.77 -11.07
CA GLN A 178 -4.88 -11.97 -11.45
C GLN A 178 -4.07 -12.94 -12.32
N LYS A 179 -2.98 -12.47 -12.96
CA LYS A 179 -2.04 -13.36 -13.67
C LYS A 179 -1.28 -14.32 -12.75
N TYR A 180 -1.10 -13.93 -11.49
CA TYR A 180 -0.31 -14.67 -10.50
C TYR A 180 -1.18 -15.35 -9.44
N PHE A 181 -2.38 -14.81 -9.19
CA PHE A 181 -3.30 -15.26 -8.16
C PHE A 181 -4.69 -15.50 -8.76
N PRO A 182 -5.25 -16.71 -8.66
CA PRO A 182 -6.58 -17.03 -9.20
C PRO A 182 -7.69 -16.59 -8.23
N PHE A 183 -8.09 -15.32 -8.26
CA PHE A 183 -9.14 -14.77 -7.40
C PHE A 183 -10.39 -14.32 -8.18
N GLU A 184 -11.51 -14.16 -7.45
CA GLU A 184 -12.72 -13.50 -7.89
C GLU A 184 -12.62 -11.99 -7.66
N VAL A 185 -13.13 -11.19 -8.60
CA VAL A 185 -13.18 -9.73 -8.49
C VAL A 185 -14.61 -9.30 -8.21
N LYS A 186 -14.81 -8.53 -7.13
CA LYS A 186 -16.09 -7.93 -6.76
C LYS A 186 -15.98 -6.41 -6.89
N VAL A 187 -16.55 -5.88 -7.95
CA VAL A 187 -16.61 -4.44 -8.21
C VAL A 187 -17.73 -3.84 -7.37
N LEU A 188 -17.41 -2.94 -6.46
CA LEU A 188 -18.38 -2.19 -5.68
C LEU A 188 -18.54 -0.79 -6.28
N TYR A 189 -19.61 -0.53 -6.96
CA TYR A 189 -19.94 0.81 -7.44
C TYR A 189 -20.39 1.70 -6.28
N LEU A 190 -19.65 2.81 -6.10
CA LEU A 190 -19.98 3.81 -5.09
C LEU A 190 -21.00 4.79 -5.68
N ASN A 191 -22.25 4.60 -5.31
CA ASN A 191 -23.36 5.38 -5.84
C ASN A 191 -23.36 6.79 -5.23
N ASN A 192 -23.37 7.81 -6.09
CA ASN A 192 -23.43 9.19 -5.66
C ASN A 192 -24.90 9.61 -5.57
N PRO A 193 -25.37 10.19 -4.44
CA PRO A 193 -26.75 10.67 -4.30
C PRO A 193 -27.18 11.73 -5.35
N ALA A 194 -26.22 12.38 -6.01
CA ALA A 194 -26.48 13.39 -7.03
C ALA A 194 -26.63 12.85 -8.47
N GLY A 195 -26.38 11.55 -8.69
CA GLY A 195 -26.51 10.90 -9.99
C GLY A 195 -26.95 9.46 -9.80
N PHE A 196 -28.10 9.10 -10.37
CA PHE A 196 -28.65 7.75 -10.27
C PHE A 196 -28.30 6.97 -11.54
N ASP A 197 -27.27 6.13 -11.46
CA ASP A 197 -27.08 5.11 -12.47
C ASP A 197 -27.94 3.89 -12.10
N THR A 198 -28.59 3.31 -13.10
CA THR A 198 -29.37 2.09 -12.90
C THR A 198 -28.41 0.89 -12.68
N ASN A 199 -28.89 -0.15 -12.00
CA ASN A 199 -28.09 -1.36 -11.82
C ASN A 199 -27.61 -1.96 -13.16
N GLU A 200 -28.42 -1.85 -14.21
CA GLU A 200 -28.09 -2.34 -15.57
C GLU A 200 -26.92 -1.53 -16.18
N GLU A 201 -26.94 -0.20 -16.03
CA GLU A 201 -25.86 0.69 -16.50
C GLU A 201 -24.55 0.45 -15.73
N ILE A 202 -24.66 0.28 -14.41
CA ILE A 202 -23.50 -0.04 -13.54
C ILE A 202 -22.88 -1.37 -13.96
N GLU A 203 -23.69 -2.43 -14.12
CA GLU A 203 -23.24 -3.75 -14.52
C GLU A 203 -22.56 -3.72 -15.90
N LYS A 204 -23.19 -3.05 -16.86
CA LYS A 204 -22.64 -2.88 -18.21
C LYS A 204 -21.28 -2.17 -18.17
N THR A 205 -21.20 -1.03 -17.48
CA THR A 205 -19.97 -0.23 -17.42
C THR A 205 -18.86 -0.98 -16.68
N ALA A 206 -19.19 -1.64 -15.56
CA ALA A 206 -18.21 -2.46 -14.83
C ALA A 206 -17.68 -3.61 -15.70
N HIS A 207 -18.55 -4.23 -16.50
CA HIS A 207 -18.15 -5.27 -17.45
C HIS A 207 -17.23 -4.74 -18.54
N GLU A 208 -17.51 -3.56 -19.10
CA GLU A 208 -16.66 -2.92 -20.10
C GLU A 208 -15.25 -2.62 -19.54
N PHE A 209 -15.15 -2.11 -18.32
CA PHE A 209 -13.86 -1.88 -17.63
C PHE A 209 -13.09 -3.20 -17.42
N ALA A 210 -13.80 -4.22 -16.94
CA ALA A 210 -13.22 -5.53 -16.70
C ALA A 210 -12.71 -6.20 -18.00
N GLU A 211 -13.51 -6.15 -19.06
CA GLU A 211 -13.18 -6.73 -20.35
C GLU A 211 -11.96 -6.03 -20.97
N LYS A 212 -11.93 -4.69 -20.99
CA LYS A 212 -10.79 -3.90 -21.46
C LYS A 212 -9.50 -4.21 -20.70
N ALA A 213 -9.59 -4.50 -19.41
CA ALA A 213 -8.45 -4.90 -18.60
C ALA A 213 -8.08 -6.39 -18.74
N GLY A 214 -8.95 -7.22 -19.33
CA GLY A 214 -8.77 -8.66 -19.45
C GLY A 214 -9.03 -9.43 -18.16
N LEU A 215 -9.84 -8.87 -17.24
CA LEU A 215 -10.22 -9.50 -15.98
C LEU A 215 -11.18 -10.68 -16.21
N LYS A 216 -11.06 -11.67 -15.31
CA LYS A 216 -11.94 -12.85 -15.29
C LYS A 216 -12.65 -12.95 -13.94
N LYS A 217 -13.80 -13.65 -13.92
CA LYS A 217 -14.60 -13.90 -12.69
C LYS A 217 -14.95 -12.59 -11.97
N VAL A 218 -15.56 -11.64 -12.71
CA VAL A 218 -15.96 -10.34 -12.20
C VAL A 218 -17.44 -10.35 -11.90
N LYS A 219 -17.82 -9.82 -10.73
CA LYS A 219 -19.20 -9.51 -10.33
C LYS A 219 -19.29 -8.05 -9.92
N SER A 220 -20.37 -7.38 -10.24
CA SER A 220 -20.61 -5.99 -9.86
C SER A 220 -21.73 -5.88 -8.84
N PHE A 221 -21.58 -4.89 -7.96
CA PHE A 221 -22.51 -4.57 -6.89
C PHE A 221 -22.63 -3.05 -6.75
N SER A 222 -23.75 -2.57 -6.24
CA SER A 222 -23.94 -1.16 -5.90
C SER A 222 -23.95 -0.98 -4.39
N SER A 223 -23.31 0.07 -3.89
CA SER A 223 -23.27 0.40 -2.46
C SER A 223 -24.62 0.92 -1.92
N GLY A 224 -25.59 1.20 -2.80
CA GLY A 224 -26.77 1.95 -2.43
C GLY A 224 -26.47 3.44 -2.16
N ASN A 225 -27.49 4.20 -1.76
CA ASN A 225 -27.33 5.62 -1.43
C ASN A 225 -26.82 5.76 0.01
N THR A 226 -25.52 5.99 0.17
CA THR A 226 -24.89 6.19 1.48
C THR A 226 -24.05 7.46 1.49
N PHE A 227 -24.12 8.20 2.60
CA PHE A 227 -23.27 9.37 2.83
C PHE A 227 -21.91 8.99 3.44
N ASN A 228 -21.70 7.71 3.79
CA ASN A 228 -20.45 7.20 4.33
C ASN A 228 -19.91 6.10 3.41
N GLU A 229 -19.17 6.51 2.40
CA GLU A 229 -18.59 5.61 1.39
C GLU A 229 -17.57 4.65 2.01
N GLU A 230 -16.74 5.14 2.94
CA GLU A 230 -15.74 4.33 3.63
C GLU A 230 -16.39 3.15 4.39
N ASN A 231 -17.39 3.45 5.23
CA ASN A 231 -18.07 2.40 5.98
C ASN A 231 -18.75 1.38 5.04
N SER A 232 -19.29 1.84 3.91
CA SER A 232 -19.89 0.96 2.89
C SER A 232 -18.86 0.03 2.28
N ILE A 233 -17.65 0.53 1.99
CA ILE A 233 -16.54 -0.26 1.47
C ILE A 233 -16.11 -1.32 2.49
N LEU A 234 -15.86 -0.91 3.73
CA LEU A 234 -15.39 -1.79 4.79
C LEU A 234 -16.42 -2.89 5.11
N GLN A 235 -17.70 -2.53 5.28
CA GLN A 235 -18.75 -3.51 5.53
C GLN A 235 -18.94 -4.47 4.35
N PHE A 236 -18.89 -3.96 3.11
CA PHE A 236 -18.98 -4.80 1.93
C PHE A 236 -17.78 -5.77 1.86
N ALA A 237 -16.56 -5.29 2.06
CA ALA A 237 -15.36 -6.11 2.01
C ALA A 237 -15.39 -7.25 3.05
N VAL A 238 -15.79 -6.93 4.29
CA VAL A 238 -15.94 -7.93 5.36
C VAL A 238 -17.05 -8.94 5.01
N ARG A 239 -18.22 -8.48 4.57
CA ARG A 239 -19.36 -9.35 4.21
C ARG A 239 -19.01 -10.32 3.08
N GLU A 240 -18.27 -9.85 2.09
CA GLU A 240 -17.87 -10.64 0.93
C GLU A 240 -16.62 -11.49 1.14
N GLY A 241 -16.01 -11.44 2.33
CA GLY A 241 -14.79 -12.18 2.67
C GLY A 241 -13.61 -11.76 1.80
N ALA A 242 -13.41 -10.44 1.63
CA ALA A 242 -12.32 -9.92 0.83
C ALA A 242 -10.96 -10.17 1.49
N ASP A 243 -9.99 -10.56 0.69
CA ASP A 243 -8.58 -10.70 1.09
C ASP A 243 -7.77 -9.45 0.72
N LEU A 244 -8.30 -8.61 -0.18
CA LEU A 244 -7.68 -7.38 -0.64
C LEU A 244 -8.75 -6.37 -1.11
N ILE A 245 -8.57 -5.11 -0.74
CA ILE A 245 -9.30 -3.97 -1.32
C ILE A 245 -8.35 -3.24 -2.26
N VAL A 246 -8.77 -2.94 -3.50
CA VAL A 246 -7.96 -2.19 -4.47
C VAL A 246 -8.66 -0.90 -4.86
N MET A 247 -8.04 0.23 -4.59
CA MET A 247 -8.64 1.56 -4.79
C MET A 247 -7.71 2.49 -5.57
N GLY A 248 -8.30 3.38 -6.37
CA GLY A 248 -7.58 4.47 -7.00
C GLY A 248 -7.38 5.64 -6.04
N THR A 249 -6.21 6.28 -6.05
CA THR A 249 -5.95 7.51 -5.31
C THR A 249 -5.49 8.63 -6.24
N HIS A 250 -6.07 9.82 -6.06
CA HIS A 250 -5.57 11.01 -6.74
C HIS A 250 -4.42 11.61 -5.94
N GLN A 251 -3.25 11.65 -6.54
CA GLN A 251 -2.12 12.40 -5.98
C GLN A 251 -2.45 13.90 -6.00
N ARG A 252 -2.30 14.58 -4.88
CA ARG A 252 -2.51 16.02 -4.79
C ARG A 252 -1.40 16.77 -5.53
N GLN A 253 -1.58 16.98 -6.82
CA GLN A 253 -0.92 18.05 -7.57
C GLN A 253 -1.99 19.08 -7.96
N GLY A 254 -2.11 20.16 -7.16
CA GLY A 254 -2.98 21.31 -7.48
C GLY A 254 -4.36 21.33 -6.83
N LEU A 255 -4.89 22.54 -6.76
CA LEU A 255 -6.08 23.05 -6.06
C LEU A 255 -7.42 22.48 -6.58
N SER A 256 -7.66 21.20 -6.61
CA SER A 256 -9.00 20.70 -6.85
C SER A 256 -9.47 19.83 -5.69
N HIS A 257 -10.45 20.34 -4.98
CA HIS A 257 -11.25 19.67 -3.97
C HIS A 257 -11.96 18.45 -4.57
N LEU A 258 -11.36 17.27 -4.52
CA LEU A 258 -12.09 16.04 -4.81
C LEU A 258 -11.68 14.95 -3.82
N LEU A 259 -12.67 14.44 -3.16
CA LEU A 259 -12.79 13.61 -1.97
C LEU A 259 -12.11 12.21 -2.03
N PHE A 260 -11.56 11.81 -3.16
CA PHE A 260 -11.09 10.43 -3.34
C PHE A 260 -9.70 10.11 -2.75
N GLY A 261 -8.82 11.10 -2.56
CA GLY A 261 -7.52 10.88 -1.90
C GLY A 261 -7.70 10.50 -0.43
N SER A 262 -8.60 11.18 0.26
CA SER A 262 -8.94 10.88 1.66
C SER A 262 -9.62 9.52 1.82
N LEU A 263 -10.56 9.16 0.93
CA LEU A 263 -11.29 7.90 1.04
C LEU A 263 -10.37 6.67 1.00
N THR A 264 -9.35 6.67 0.13
CA THR A 264 -8.38 5.56 0.06
C THR A 264 -7.48 5.55 1.31
N GLU A 265 -7.05 6.71 1.78
CA GLU A 265 -6.29 6.88 3.00
C GLU A 265 -7.11 6.42 4.22
N ASP A 266 -8.37 6.88 4.33
CA ASP A 266 -9.28 6.54 5.42
C ASP A 266 -9.61 5.03 5.41
N THR A 267 -9.88 4.46 4.22
CA THR A 267 -10.09 3.01 4.08
C THR A 267 -8.85 2.21 4.52
N ALA A 268 -7.64 2.62 4.12
CA ALA A 268 -6.40 1.98 4.54
C ALA A 268 -6.16 2.12 6.05
N ASN A 269 -6.68 3.22 6.64
CA ASN A 269 -6.58 3.52 8.05
C ASN A 269 -7.43 2.59 8.92
N HIS A 270 -8.63 2.29 8.49
CA HIS A 270 -9.62 1.60 9.31
C HIS A 270 -9.86 0.14 8.88
N SER A 271 -9.20 -0.30 7.81
CA SER A 271 -9.35 -1.66 7.31
C SER A 271 -8.49 -2.66 8.07
N ASP A 272 -9.08 -3.79 8.46
CA ASP A 272 -8.35 -5.01 8.87
C ASP A 272 -7.95 -5.88 7.66
N ILE A 273 -8.36 -5.48 6.47
CA ILE A 273 -8.04 -6.13 5.20
C ILE A 273 -6.97 -5.30 4.48
N PRO A 274 -5.93 -5.90 3.88
CA PRO A 274 -4.94 -5.16 3.10
C PRO A 274 -5.58 -4.27 2.05
N VAL A 275 -5.04 -3.04 1.90
CA VAL A 275 -5.53 -2.06 0.92
C VAL A 275 -4.42 -1.72 -0.06
N LEU A 276 -4.67 -1.95 -1.36
CA LEU A 276 -3.78 -1.57 -2.44
C LEU A 276 -4.27 -0.25 -3.04
N SER A 277 -3.52 0.81 -2.80
CA SER A 277 -3.72 2.13 -3.40
C SER A 277 -3.01 2.20 -4.75
N VAL A 278 -3.73 2.61 -5.78
CA VAL A 278 -3.21 2.75 -7.15
C VAL A 278 -3.26 4.23 -7.56
N PRO A 279 -2.12 4.88 -7.86
CA PRO A 279 -2.10 6.26 -8.37
C PRO A 279 -2.86 6.37 -9.70
N LEU A 280 -3.76 7.39 -9.79
CA LEU A 280 -4.57 7.68 -10.98
C LEU A 280 -3.93 8.75 -11.85
#